data_924946d95cb0eb0df77c07bf81cdfad7
#
_entry.id   924946d95cb0eb0df77c07bf81cdfad7
#
_cell.length_a   1.000
_cell.length_b   1.000
_cell.length_c   1.000
_cell.angle_alpha   90.00
_cell.angle_beta   90.00
_cell.angle_gamma   90.00
#
_symmetry.space_group_name_H-M   'P 1'
#
loop_
_entity.id
_entity.type
_entity.pdbx_description
1 polymer ?
#
loop_
_entity_poly.entity_id
_entity_poly.type
_entity_poly.pdbx_seq_one_letter_code
_entity_poly.pdbx_strand_id
1 'polypeptide(L)'
;MPTSVYFNNYNSRYSEQRLYEDLIVESIKIMGFDGYYLPNDNDQARDLLFGEDPVKRFSSAFPLEFYLSDAMDYRGEKEFFSKFGLEIKNNVSVIMSRRSFAQRVPQNTFQRPREGDLVYIPFLNGTGELYEITFADQDKEFHTLGRVVPYFYELRLEKFKYSNEIISTGVAGI
;
A
#
# COMPACT_ATOMS: atom_id res chain seq x y z
N MET A 1 -34.70 7.99 3.85
CA MET A 1 -34.52 8.68 5.15
C MET A 1 -33.03 8.75 5.42
N PRO A 2 -32.48 9.90 5.84
CA PRO A 2 -31.10 9.93 6.30
C PRO A 2 -30.97 9.04 7.53
N THR A 3 -29.93 8.23 7.59
CA THR A 3 -29.69 7.26 8.67
C THR A 3 -29.41 7.94 10.01
N SER A 4 -29.00 9.21 10.00
CA SER A 4 -28.82 10.04 11.20
C SER A 4 -28.96 11.52 10.84
N VAL A 5 -29.58 12.28 11.73
CA VAL A 5 -29.65 13.75 11.63
C VAL A 5 -28.29 14.39 11.91
N TYR A 6 -27.44 13.71 12.65
CA TYR A 6 -26.14 14.19 13.08
C TYR A 6 -24.98 13.71 12.20
N PHE A 7 -25.16 12.59 11.53
CA PHE A 7 -24.18 12.02 10.63
C PHE A 7 -24.78 11.92 9.23
N ASN A 8 -24.43 12.83 8.36
CA ASN A 8 -24.88 12.76 6.99
C ASN A 8 -23.86 12.06 6.12
N ASN A 9 -24.27 10.92 5.58
CA ASN A 9 -23.44 9.98 4.85
C ASN A 9 -23.01 10.48 3.45
N TYR A 10 -23.42 11.66 3.02
CA TYR A 10 -23.14 12.09 1.65
C TYR A 10 -22.86 13.59 1.56
N ASN A 11 -21.59 13.96 1.54
CA ASN A 11 -21.06 15.29 1.19
C ASN A 11 -21.64 16.53 1.91
N SER A 12 -22.54 16.41 2.87
CA SER A 12 -23.16 17.60 3.48
C SER A 12 -22.42 18.13 4.71
N ARG A 13 -21.49 17.34 5.28
CA ARG A 13 -20.69 17.78 6.43
C ARG A 13 -19.19 17.56 6.19
N TYR A 14 -18.68 18.27 5.21
CA TYR A 14 -17.28 18.22 4.78
C TYR A 14 -16.28 18.50 5.93
N SER A 15 -16.63 19.37 6.86
CA SER A 15 -15.76 19.74 8.00
C SER A 15 -15.55 18.58 8.98
N GLU A 16 -16.59 17.80 9.29
CA GLU A 16 -16.49 16.66 10.20
C GLU A 16 -15.71 15.51 9.56
N GLN A 17 -15.98 15.24 8.28
CA GLN A 17 -15.24 14.25 7.52
C GLN A 17 -13.77 14.62 7.38
N ARG A 18 -13.47 15.89 7.18
CA ARG A 18 -12.11 16.40 7.10
C ARG A 18 -11.38 16.28 8.44
N LEU A 19 -12.05 16.59 9.54
CA LEU A 19 -11.48 16.41 10.87
C LEU A 19 -11.11 14.95 11.12
N TYR A 20 -12.00 14.02 10.77
CA TYR A 20 -11.73 12.60 10.92
C TYR A 20 -10.55 12.15 10.04
N GLU A 21 -10.48 12.63 8.81
CA GLU A 21 -9.37 12.37 7.89
C GLU A 21 -8.03 12.95 8.44
N ASP A 22 -8.07 14.15 9.02
CA ASP A 22 -6.90 14.76 9.66
C ASP A 22 -6.41 13.94 10.87
N LEU A 23 -7.33 13.43 11.70
CA LEU A 23 -6.99 12.56 12.83
C LEU A 23 -6.35 11.24 12.40
N ILE A 24 -6.84 10.63 11.33
CA ILE A 24 -6.24 9.41 10.76
C ILE A 24 -4.84 9.68 10.24
N VAL A 25 -4.66 10.75 9.47
CA VAL A 25 -3.34 11.13 8.95
C VAL A 25 -2.36 11.39 10.09
N GLU A 26 -2.80 12.12 11.13
CA GLU A 26 -1.98 12.42 12.29
C GLU A 26 -1.61 11.15 13.08
N SER A 27 -2.57 10.25 13.31
CA SER A 27 -2.29 8.99 14.01
C SER A 27 -1.29 8.11 13.25
N ILE A 28 -1.39 8.04 11.92
CA ILE A 28 -0.42 7.31 11.10
C ILE A 28 0.96 7.96 11.20
N LYS A 29 1.06 9.30 11.19
CA LYS A 29 2.34 10.01 11.31
C LYS A 29 2.99 9.85 12.69
N ILE A 30 2.20 9.78 13.75
CA ILE A 30 2.73 9.63 15.12
C ILE A 30 3.21 8.21 15.39
N MET A 31 2.46 7.21 14.91
CA MET A 31 2.68 5.80 15.25
C MET A 31 3.33 4.99 14.12
N GLY A 32 3.43 5.58 12.95
CA GLY A 32 3.93 4.92 11.75
C GLY A 32 5.41 5.19 11.48
N PHE A 33 5.82 4.86 10.29
CA PHE A 33 7.17 5.05 9.77
C PHE A 33 7.13 5.61 8.35
N ASP A 34 8.24 6.24 7.96
CA ASP A 34 8.44 6.71 6.59
C ASP A 34 8.97 5.57 5.72
N GLY A 35 8.35 5.38 4.58
CA GLY A 35 8.77 4.43 3.56
C GLY A 35 8.58 5.01 2.17
N TYR A 36 8.81 4.19 1.15
CA TYR A 36 8.62 4.61 -0.24
C TYR A 36 7.65 3.66 -0.94
N TYR A 37 6.73 4.26 -1.68
CA TYR A 37 5.85 3.54 -2.59
C TYR A 37 6.42 3.63 -4.01
N LEU A 38 6.58 2.49 -4.66
CA LEU A 38 7.13 2.35 -6.00
C LEU A 38 6.05 1.76 -6.92
N PRO A 39 5.41 2.58 -7.74
CA PRO A 39 4.43 2.08 -8.71
C PRO A 39 5.13 1.33 -9.84
N ASN A 40 4.48 0.28 -10.31
CA ASN A 40 4.88 -0.41 -11.51
C ASN A 40 4.49 0.41 -12.75
N ASP A 41 5.47 0.77 -13.57
CA ASP A 41 5.26 1.49 -14.84
C ASP A 41 4.87 0.49 -15.94
N ASN A 42 3.58 0.25 -16.09
CA ASN A 42 3.01 -0.65 -17.12
C ASN A 42 2.95 0.00 -18.51
N ASP A 43 3.82 0.96 -18.80
CA ASP A 43 3.77 1.74 -20.05
C ASP A 43 4.39 1.02 -21.27
N GLN A 44 4.86 -0.21 -21.08
CA GLN A 44 5.39 -0.99 -22.20
C GLN A 44 4.28 -1.77 -22.89
N ALA A 45 4.29 -1.71 -24.21
CA ALA A 45 3.39 -2.48 -25.04
C ALA A 45 3.51 -3.98 -24.68
N ARG A 46 2.40 -4.57 -24.23
CA ARG A 46 2.31 -6.00 -23.99
C ARG A 46 2.81 -6.75 -25.22
N ASP A 47 3.58 -7.80 -24.99
CA ASP A 47 3.92 -8.74 -26.05
C ASP A 47 2.63 -9.29 -26.68
N LEU A 48 2.39 -8.93 -27.93
CA LEU A 48 1.20 -9.34 -28.67
C LEU A 48 1.11 -10.86 -28.86
N LEU A 49 2.23 -11.57 -28.72
CA LEU A 49 2.30 -13.01 -28.92
C LEU A 49 1.97 -13.79 -27.62
N PHE A 50 2.50 -13.33 -26.47
CA PHE A 50 2.35 -14.03 -25.20
C PHE A 50 1.42 -13.32 -24.22
N GLY A 51 1.05 -12.07 -24.48
CA GLY A 51 0.11 -11.31 -23.65
C GLY A 51 0.64 -10.90 -22.27
N GLU A 52 1.92 -11.14 -21.99
CA GLU A 52 2.59 -10.84 -20.74
C GLU A 52 3.49 -9.61 -20.87
N ASP A 53 3.60 -8.81 -19.81
CA ASP A 53 4.62 -7.78 -19.71
C ASP A 53 5.96 -8.44 -19.42
N PRO A 54 6.95 -8.38 -20.32
CA PRO A 54 8.18 -9.15 -20.19
C PRO A 54 9.06 -8.68 -19.03
N VAL A 55 8.92 -7.42 -18.58
CA VAL A 55 9.75 -6.85 -17.52
C VAL A 55 8.97 -5.82 -16.69
N LYS A 56 8.82 -6.07 -15.39
CA LYS A 56 8.32 -5.06 -14.46
C LYS A 56 9.37 -3.96 -14.31
N ARG A 57 8.95 -2.70 -14.43
CA ARG A 57 9.82 -1.53 -14.29
C ARG A 57 9.29 -0.59 -13.21
N PHE A 58 10.19 -0.14 -12.35
CA PHE A 58 9.92 0.82 -11.30
C PHE A 58 10.86 2.01 -11.48
N SER A 59 10.33 3.12 -12.02
CA SER A 59 11.12 4.32 -12.32
C SER A 59 10.93 5.43 -11.29
N SER A 60 9.94 5.32 -10.44
CA SER A 60 9.57 6.37 -9.49
C SER A 60 9.43 5.81 -8.08
N ALA A 61 9.81 6.61 -7.08
CA ALA A 61 9.59 6.29 -5.67
C ALA A 61 8.97 7.51 -4.97
N PHE A 62 7.85 7.31 -4.30
CA PHE A 62 7.12 8.35 -3.59
C PHE A 62 7.21 8.13 -2.08
N PRO A 63 7.73 9.11 -1.30
CA PRO A 63 7.79 8.98 0.14
C PRO A 63 6.39 9.04 0.73
N LEU A 64 6.03 8.04 1.53
CA LEU A 64 4.72 7.92 2.18
C LEU A 64 4.90 7.43 3.62
N GLU A 65 3.92 7.79 4.45
CA GLU A 65 3.84 7.31 5.82
C GLU A 65 2.99 6.04 5.88
N PHE A 66 3.52 5.02 6.54
CA PHE A 66 2.88 3.73 6.74
C PHE A 66 2.79 3.40 8.23
N TYR A 67 1.72 2.76 8.62
CA TYR A 67 1.55 2.18 9.95
C TYR A 67 1.51 0.66 9.84
N LEU A 68 2.32 -0.01 10.65
CA LEU A 68 2.36 -1.47 10.70
C LEU A 68 1.13 -1.99 11.45
N SER A 69 0.18 -2.58 10.74
CA SER A 69 -1.08 -3.07 11.29
C SER A 69 -0.93 -4.43 11.95
N ASP A 70 -0.23 -5.33 11.28
CA ASP A 70 0.02 -6.68 11.78
C ASP A 70 1.46 -7.09 11.48
N ALA A 71 2.18 -7.36 12.57
CA ALA A 71 3.53 -7.91 12.54
C ALA A 71 3.57 -9.36 13.03
N MET A 72 2.41 -10.03 13.15
CA MET A 72 2.37 -11.39 13.70
C MET A 72 3.13 -12.38 12.83
N ASP A 73 3.15 -12.16 11.53
CA ASP A 73 3.94 -12.99 10.62
C ASP A 73 5.43 -12.65 10.63
N TYR A 74 5.80 -11.49 11.20
CA TYR A 74 7.19 -11.07 11.37
C TYR A 74 7.87 -11.66 12.62
N ARG A 75 7.13 -12.23 13.56
CA ARG A 75 7.64 -12.85 14.80
C ARG A 75 8.29 -14.21 14.63
N GLY A 76 8.77 -14.52 13.48
CA GLY A 76 9.44 -15.76 13.16
C GLY A 76 8.83 -16.38 11.92
N GLU A 77 9.69 -17.02 11.19
CA GLU A 77 9.35 -17.79 10.00
C GLU A 77 8.21 -18.75 10.33
N LYS A 78 7.01 -18.43 9.89
CA LYS A 78 5.94 -19.42 9.86
C LYS A 78 6.28 -20.41 8.75
N GLU A 79 6.89 -21.50 9.15
CA GLU A 79 7.07 -22.66 8.30
C GLU A 79 5.70 -23.21 7.90
N PHE A 80 5.32 -22.95 6.67
CA PHE A 80 4.15 -23.58 6.09
C PHE A 80 4.60 -24.89 5.41
N PHE A 81 4.31 -26.01 6.05
CA PHE A 81 4.51 -27.31 5.42
C PHE A 81 3.46 -27.48 4.33
N SER A 82 3.80 -27.12 3.11
CA SER A 82 2.97 -27.45 1.97
C SER A 82 3.21 -28.91 1.54
N LYS A 83 2.26 -29.48 0.84
CA LYS A 83 2.35 -30.84 0.29
C LYS A 83 3.57 -31.05 -0.65
N PHE A 84 4.24 -29.96 -1.04
CA PHE A 84 5.33 -29.90 -2.03
C PHE A 84 6.64 -29.30 -1.50
N GLY A 85 6.73 -28.97 -0.20
CA GLY A 85 7.94 -28.42 0.38
C GLY A 85 7.67 -27.36 1.44
N LEU A 86 8.75 -26.82 1.98
CA LEU A 86 8.73 -25.75 2.98
C LEU A 86 8.65 -24.40 2.24
N GLU A 87 7.59 -23.66 2.41
CA GLU A 87 7.46 -22.29 1.89
C GLU A 87 7.44 -21.30 3.06
N ILE A 88 8.44 -20.43 3.11
CA ILE A 88 8.54 -19.36 4.10
C ILE A 88 7.94 -18.12 3.47
N LYS A 89 6.82 -17.66 4.00
CA LYS A 89 6.16 -16.42 3.56
C LYS A 89 6.28 -15.37 4.65
N ASN A 90 7.00 -14.29 4.35
CA ASN A 90 7.07 -13.11 5.20
C ASN A 90 5.99 -12.13 4.74
N ASN A 91 4.82 -12.22 5.37
CA ASN A 91 3.70 -11.33 5.10
C ASN A 91 3.67 -10.21 6.14
N VAL A 92 3.48 -9.01 5.67
CA VAL A 92 3.36 -7.81 6.49
C VAL A 92 2.09 -7.07 6.08
N SER A 93 1.31 -6.58 7.04
CA SER A 93 0.16 -5.73 6.76
C SER A 93 0.43 -4.30 7.20
N VAL A 94 0.26 -3.35 6.31
CA VAL A 94 0.46 -1.93 6.58
C VAL A 94 -0.79 -1.12 6.25
N ILE A 95 -1.00 -0.06 7.01
CA ILE A 95 -2.06 0.92 6.78
C ILE A 95 -1.43 2.20 6.26
N MET A 96 -2.07 2.80 5.27
CA MET A 96 -1.65 4.03 4.62
C MET A 96 -2.84 4.97 4.45
N SER A 97 -2.67 6.27 4.71
CA SER A 97 -3.73 7.25 4.50
C SER A 97 -3.97 7.47 3.00
N ARG A 98 -5.24 7.43 2.61
CA ARG A 98 -5.65 7.78 1.25
C ARG A 98 -5.28 9.22 0.89
N ARG A 99 -5.40 10.14 1.84
CA ARG A 99 -5.10 11.56 1.62
C ARG A 99 -3.61 11.78 1.39
N SER A 100 -2.73 11.16 2.19
CA SER A 100 -1.28 11.23 1.97
C SER A 100 -0.90 10.67 0.61
N PHE A 101 -1.50 9.55 0.21
CA PHE A 101 -1.31 8.98 -1.12
C PHE A 101 -1.73 9.95 -2.23
N ALA A 102 -2.94 10.52 -2.14
CA ALA A 102 -3.45 11.47 -3.13
C ALA A 102 -2.63 12.78 -3.24
N GLN A 103 -1.95 13.17 -2.17
CA GLN A 103 -1.12 14.38 -2.16
C GLN A 103 0.27 14.15 -2.74
N ARG A 104 0.84 12.97 -2.57
CA ARG A 104 2.25 12.69 -2.92
C ARG A 104 2.42 11.90 -4.21
N VAL A 105 1.42 11.09 -4.56
CA VAL A 105 1.44 10.27 -5.78
C VAL A 105 0.64 10.96 -6.87
N PRO A 106 1.13 11.04 -8.12
CA PRO A 106 0.42 11.66 -9.23
C PRO A 106 -0.92 10.97 -9.51
N GLN A 107 -2.02 11.64 -9.22
CA GLN A 107 -3.38 11.08 -9.33
C GLN A 107 -3.82 10.85 -10.79
N ASN A 108 -3.18 11.49 -11.75
CA ASN A 108 -3.47 11.30 -13.16
C ASN A 108 -3.13 9.88 -13.64
N THR A 109 -2.11 9.27 -13.02
CA THR A 109 -1.61 7.94 -13.40
C THR A 109 -2.00 6.89 -12.36
N PHE A 110 -1.93 7.25 -11.06
CA PHE A 110 -2.11 6.33 -9.96
C PHE A 110 -3.21 6.82 -9.02
N GLN A 111 -4.44 6.34 -9.20
CA GLN A 111 -5.57 6.76 -8.37
C GLN A 111 -5.64 6.04 -7.02
N ARG A 112 -5.06 4.86 -6.94
CA ARG A 112 -5.03 3.99 -5.76
C ARG A 112 -3.78 3.10 -5.80
N PRO A 113 -3.33 2.58 -4.65
CA PRO A 113 -2.31 1.54 -4.64
C PRO A 113 -2.82 0.30 -5.39
N ARG A 114 -1.94 -0.31 -6.15
CA ARG A 114 -2.27 -1.48 -6.99
C ARG A 114 -1.50 -2.69 -6.50
N GLU A 115 -2.07 -3.84 -6.77
CA GLU A 115 -1.40 -5.13 -6.61
C GLU A 115 -0.25 -5.22 -7.61
N GLY A 116 0.90 -5.72 -7.16
CA GLY A 116 2.13 -5.75 -7.94
C GLY A 116 2.99 -4.48 -7.87
N ASP A 117 2.53 -3.41 -7.19
CA ASP A 117 3.39 -2.28 -6.83
C ASP A 117 4.27 -2.64 -5.62
N LEU A 118 5.38 -1.91 -5.45
CA LEU A 118 6.32 -2.18 -4.35
C LEU A 118 6.23 -1.14 -3.24
N VAL A 119 6.56 -1.59 -2.02
CA VAL A 119 6.75 -0.75 -0.84
C VAL A 119 8.13 -1.04 -0.26
N TYR A 120 8.93 0.01 -0.08
CA TYR A 120 10.20 -0.08 0.61
C TYR A 120 10.06 0.30 2.07
N ILE A 121 10.53 -0.58 2.96
CA ILE A 121 10.49 -0.40 4.41
C ILE A 121 11.94 -0.32 4.92
N PRO A 122 12.41 0.87 5.37
CA PRO A 122 13.84 1.11 5.59
C PRO A 122 14.44 0.45 6.84
N PHE A 123 13.62 0.06 7.81
CA PHE A 123 14.13 -0.47 9.09
C PHE A 123 14.14 -2.00 9.16
N LEU A 124 13.53 -2.67 8.20
CA LEU A 124 13.52 -4.13 8.22
C LEU A 124 14.90 -4.68 7.85
N ASN A 125 15.32 -5.71 8.57
CA ASN A 125 16.63 -6.37 8.43
C ASN A 125 17.85 -5.43 8.49
N GLY A 126 17.71 -4.22 9.04
CA GLY A 126 18.80 -3.26 9.23
C GLY A 126 19.27 -2.51 7.98
N THR A 127 18.88 -2.94 6.79
CA THR A 127 19.25 -2.30 5.51
C THR A 127 18.05 -1.83 4.71
N GLY A 128 16.85 -2.14 5.18
CA GLY A 128 15.62 -1.94 4.44
C GLY A 128 15.34 -3.06 3.44
N GLU A 129 14.09 -3.31 3.18
CA GLU A 129 13.63 -4.35 2.26
C GLU A 129 12.46 -3.88 1.40
N LEU A 130 12.37 -4.47 0.22
CA LEU A 130 11.27 -4.28 -0.71
C LEU A 130 10.21 -5.37 -0.50
N TYR A 131 8.96 -4.92 -0.50
CA TYR A 131 7.77 -5.76 -0.42
C TYR A 131 6.86 -5.50 -1.60
N GLU A 132 6.28 -6.54 -2.15
CA GLU A 132 5.26 -6.45 -3.19
C GLU A 132 3.87 -6.42 -2.57
N ILE A 133 3.00 -5.53 -3.06
CA ILE A 133 1.60 -5.47 -2.67
C ILE A 133 0.87 -6.65 -3.29
N THR A 134 0.45 -7.60 -2.47
CA THR A 134 -0.35 -8.75 -2.90
C THR A 134 -1.84 -8.45 -2.87
N PHE A 135 -2.28 -7.57 -1.97
CA PHE A 135 -3.67 -7.19 -1.85
C PHE A 135 -3.82 -5.79 -1.26
N ALA A 136 -4.65 -4.97 -1.89
CA ALA A 136 -5.01 -3.64 -1.41
C ALA A 136 -6.48 -3.61 -0.99
N ASP A 137 -6.74 -3.69 0.32
CA ASP A 137 -8.08 -3.71 0.89
C ASP A 137 -8.64 -2.28 1.01
N GLN A 138 -9.81 -2.07 0.43
CA GLN A 138 -10.52 -0.79 0.44
C GLN A 138 -11.89 -0.90 1.10
N ASP A 139 -12.43 -2.10 1.22
CA ASP A 139 -13.84 -2.35 1.49
C ASP A 139 -14.09 -2.86 2.91
N LYS A 140 -13.09 -2.82 3.80
CA LYS A 140 -13.29 -3.21 5.20
C LYS A 140 -14.34 -2.34 5.88
N GLU A 141 -15.09 -2.97 6.76
CA GLU A 141 -16.06 -2.33 7.61
C GLU A 141 -15.44 -1.13 8.33
N PHE A 142 -16.17 -0.02 8.41
CA PHE A 142 -15.78 1.25 9.04
C PHE A 142 -14.65 2.05 8.36
N HIS A 143 -13.99 1.58 7.32
CA HIS A 143 -12.99 2.37 6.60
C HIS A 143 -13.59 3.61 5.92
N THR A 144 -14.89 3.58 5.63
CA THR A 144 -15.59 4.64 4.92
C THR A 144 -16.33 5.62 5.82
N LEU A 145 -16.68 5.26 7.05
CA LEU A 145 -17.42 6.04 8.06
C LEU A 145 -18.10 7.31 7.53
N GLY A 146 -19.34 7.15 7.04
CA GLY A 146 -20.11 8.27 6.50
C GLY A 146 -19.66 8.82 5.15
N ARG A 147 -18.79 8.10 4.44
CA ARG A 147 -18.28 8.46 3.11
C ARG A 147 -18.30 7.23 2.21
N VAL A 148 -18.46 7.40 0.91
CA VAL A 148 -18.42 6.29 -0.05
C VAL A 148 -16.98 5.80 -0.30
N VAL A 149 -16.00 6.67 -0.03
CA VAL A 149 -14.59 6.41 -0.33
C VAL A 149 -13.84 6.18 0.99
N PRO A 150 -12.95 5.18 1.07
CA PRO A 150 -12.21 4.89 2.29
C PRO A 150 -11.29 6.04 2.69
N TYR A 151 -11.04 6.17 3.98
CA TYR A 151 -10.10 7.14 4.53
C TYR A 151 -8.65 6.63 4.49
N PHE A 152 -8.48 5.32 4.53
CA PHE A 152 -7.17 4.66 4.50
C PHE A 152 -7.26 3.35 3.71
N TYR A 153 -6.11 2.88 3.29
CA TYR A 153 -5.92 1.59 2.64
C TYR A 153 -5.18 0.66 3.58
N GLU A 154 -5.59 -0.58 3.63
CA GLU A 154 -4.81 -1.65 4.25
C GLU A 154 -4.16 -2.47 3.15
N LEU A 155 -2.84 -2.55 3.18
CA LEU A 155 -2.05 -3.26 2.18
C LEU A 155 -1.47 -4.52 2.80
N ARG A 156 -1.66 -5.64 2.14
CA ARG A 156 -0.94 -6.88 2.45
C ARG A 156 0.27 -6.96 1.56
N LEU A 157 1.40 -7.14 2.19
CA LEU A 157 2.71 -7.12 1.56
C LEU A 157 3.36 -8.49 1.70
N GLU A 158 4.02 -8.96 0.65
CA GLU A 158 4.90 -10.13 0.65
C GLU A 158 6.30 -9.70 0.29
N LYS A 159 7.33 -10.34 0.88
CA LYS A 159 8.72 -10.01 0.57
C LYS A 159 8.98 -10.17 -0.91
N PHE A 160 9.47 -9.10 -1.53
CA PHE A 160 9.75 -9.08 -2.95
C PHE A 160 10.96 -9.98 -3.29
N LYS A 161 10.78 -10.82 -4.29
CA LYS A 161 11.82 -11.69 -4.82
C LYS A 161 12.24 -11.17 -6.19
N TYR A 162 13.45 -10.68 -6.28
CA TYR A 162 14.03 -10.24 -7.55
C TYR A 162 14.06 -11.38 -8.56
N SER A 163 13.57 -11.12 -9.76
CA SER A 163 13.62 -12.06 -10.87
C SER A 163 14.30 -11.40 -12.08
N ASN A 164 13.65 -10.47 -12.75
CA ASN A 164 14.17 -9.79 -13.93
C ASN A 164 13.65 -8.34 -14.02
N GLU A 165 13.39 -7.71 -12.88
CA GLU A 165 12.84 -6.38 -12.81
C GLU A 165 13.91 -5.31 -12.92
N ILE A 166 13.51 -4.14 -13.45
CA ILE A 166 14.36 -2.96 -13.52
C ILE A 166 13.89 -1.95 -12.47
N ILE A 167 14.70 -1.73 -11.44
CA ILE A 167 14.45 -0.72 -10.42
C ILE A 167 15.45 0.42 -10.63
N SER A 168 14.94 1.61 -10.95
CA SER A 168 15.75 2.80 -11.22
C SER A 168 15.04 4.04 -10.69
N THR A 169 14.90 4.11 -9.37
CA THR A 169 14.09 5.15 -8.69
C THR A 169 14.87 6.43 -8.40
N GLY A 170 16.20 6.42 -8.52
CA GLY A 170 17.05 7.54 -8.14
C GLY A 170 17.21 7.75 -6.63
N VAL A 171 16.60 6.91 -5.81
CA VAL A 171 16.73 6.94 -4.34
C VAL A 171 17.89 6.03 -3.92
N ALA A 172 18.81 6.55 -3.11
CA ALA A 172 19.95 5.79 -2.65
C ALA A 172 19.49 4.60 -1.78
N GLY A 173 19.88 3.41 -2.19
CA GLY A 173 19.54 2.16 -1.46
C GLY A 173 18.33 1.40 -1.98
N ILE A 174 17.68 1.93 -3.04
CA ILE A 174 16.55 1.25 -3.70
C ILE A 174 16.82 1.12 -5.19
#